data_c6bbe115aaa12610070129f4591f1e41
#
_entry.id   c6bbe115aaa12610070129f4591f1e41
#
_cell.length_a   1.000
_cell.length_b   1.000
_cell.length_c   1.000
_cell.angle_alpha   90.00
_cell.angle_beta   90.00
_cell.angle_gamma   90.00
#
_symmetry.space_group_name_H-M   'P 1'
#
loop_
_entity.id
_entity.type
_entity.pdbx_description
1 polymer ?
#
loop_
_entity_poly.entity_id
_entity_poly.type
_entity_poly.pdbx_seq_one_letter_code
_entity_poly.pdbx_strand_id
1 'polypeptide(L)'
;MNYNFKTKELAWTHLIHKEAEEYKRFIGDDNLPDFKIIYSHNTNEIPNYSMKVDTYKRPSNLFVNSGFMIDRDFDYKSTLFHEFTHLWDSENLLKDIPLSEKHKSLFLFTEFHASYVQALFLMEAETLYNTQMLKFHKIANTINEDVDLIKENVEKFNQSKSLDNYKSILNSYMYYFGRIVANNISGNYISPENFNNPFDESMHFYYKALKLNLINDSIIKLSGVVKSQLDEIFVKIATTEVGE
;
A
#
# COMPACT_ATOMS: atom_id res chain seq x y z
N MET A 1 -1.33 -35.22 -10.59
CA MET A 1 -2.15 -34.93 -9.38
C MET A 1 -3.14 -33.84 -9.73
N ASN A 2 -4.43 -34.19 -9.88
CA ASN A 2 -5.49 -33.19 -10.04
C ASN A 2 -5.73 -32.53 -8.68
N TYR A 3 -5.05 -31.42 -8.41
CA TYR A 3 -5.36 -30.61 -7.24
C TYR A 3 -6.81 -30.10 -7.38
N ASN A 4 -7.66 -30.41 -6.41
CA ASN A 4 -9.02 -29.92 -6.38
C ASN A 4 -8.99 -28.42 -5.98
N PHE A 5 -8.81 -27.54 -6.98
CA PHE A 5 -8.74 -26.09 -6.78
C PHE A 5 -9.96 -25.56 -6.00
N LYS A 6 -11.16 -26.08 -6.27
CA LYS A 6 -12.38 -25.65 -5.56
C LYS A 6 -12.32 -25.86 -4.05
N THR A 7 -11.73 -26.96 -3.59
CA THR A 7 -11.58 -27.22 -2.15
C THR A 7 -10.59 -26.25 -1.52
N LYS A 8 -9.51 -25.91 -2.24
CA LYS A 8 -8.53 -24.90 -1.77
C LYS A 8 -9.15 -23.49 -1.73
N GLU A 9 -9.85 -23.08 -2.78
CA GLU A 9 -10.55 -21.79 -2.83
C GLU A 9 -11.54 -21.64 -1.66
N LEU A 10 -12.30 -22.70 -1.35
CA LEU A 10 -13.22 -22.68 -0.22
C LEU A 10 -12.48 -22.50 1.12
N ALA A 11 -11.37 -23.21 1.31
CA ALA A 11 -10.54 -23.07 2.50
C ALA A 11 -9.96 -21.66 2.63
N TRP A 12 -9.45 -21.10 1.53
CA TRP A 12 -8.95 -19.74 1.48
C TRP A 12 -10.05 -18.70 1.70
N THR A 13 -11.23 -18.88 1.10
CA THR A 13 -12.38 -18.00 1.36
C THR A 13 -12.70 -17.93 2.85
N HIS A 14 -12.76 -19.08 3.52
CA HIS A 14 -13.00 -19.12 4.97
C HIS A 14 -11.88 -18.42 5.76
N LEU A 15 -10.63 -18.64 5.37
CA LEU A 15 -9.48 -18.01 6.00
C LEU A 15 -9.51 -16.49 5.83
N ILE A 16 -9.76 -15.99 4.61
CA ILE A 16 -9.83 -14.56 4.31
C ILE A 16 -10.93 -13.89 5.15
N HIS A 17 -12.10 -14.48 5.24
CA HIS A 17 -13.17 -13.93 6.10
C HIS A 17 -12.80 -13.95 7.58
N LYS A 18 -12.12 -14.99 8.06
CA LYS A 18 -11.60 -15.03 9.43
C LYS A 18 -10.61 -13.89 9.68
N GLU A 19 -9.68 -13.67 8.77
CA GLU A 19 -8.69 -12.59 8.89
C GLU A 19 -9.35 -11.20 8.76
N ALA A 20 -10.46 -11.07 8.02
CA ALA A 20 -11.25 -9.84 7.98
C ALA A 20 -11.84 -9.50 9.36
N GLU A 21 -12.32 -10.50 10.12
CA GLU A 21 -12.77 -10.29 11.49
C GLU A 21 -11.61 -9.96 12.47
N GLU A 22 -10.42 -10.51 12.23
CA GLU A 22 -9.23 -10.12 12.99
C GLU A 22 -8.80 -8.68 12.66
N TYR A 23 -8.87 -8.28 11.39
CA TYR A 23 -8.59 -6.91 10.96
C TYR A 23 -9.53 -5.90 11.61
N LYS A 24 -10.86 -6.15 11.63
CA LYS A 24 -11.83 -5.28 12.31
C LYS A 24 -11.45 -5.04 13.78
N ARG A 25 -11.09 -6.10 14.49
CA ARG A 25 -10.64 -6.00 15.88
C ARG A 25 -9.35 -5.20 16.01
N PHE A 26 -8.42 -5.38 15.08
CA PHE A 26 -7.14 -4.67 15.08
C PHE A 26 -7.31 -3.17 14.86
N ILE A 27 -8.15 -2.74 13.92
CA ILE A 27 -8.43 -1.33 13.69
C ILE A 27 -9.43 -0.73 14.67
N GLY A 28 -10.15 -1.55 15.45
CA GLY A 28 -11.18 -1.11 16.39
C GLY A 28 -12.45 -0.58 15.72
N ASP A 29 -12.75 -1.05 14.50
CA ASP A 29 -13.91 -0.62 13.71
C ASP A 29 -14.52 -1.81 12.95
N ASP A 30 -15.84 -1.98 13.10
CA ASP A 30 -16.59 -3.06 12.43
C ASP A 30 -17.01 -2.72 10.99
N ASN A 31 -16.74 -1.50 10.51
CA ASN A 31 -17.20 -0.99 9.21
C ASN A 31 -16.31 -1.40 8.03
N LEU A 32 -15.80 -2.64 8.01
CA LEU A 32 -15.18 -3.17 6.80
C LEU A 32 -16.30 -3.50 5.78
N PRO A 33 -16.26 -2.92 4.56
CA PRO A 33 -17.31 -3.14 3.58
C PRO A 33 -17.33 -4.57 3.06
N ASP A 34 -18.48 -5.01 2.58
CA ASP A 34 -18.60 -6.29 1.86
C ASP A 34 -17.72 -6.30 0.60
N PHE A 35 -17.07 -7.43 0.38
CA PHE A 35 -16.23 -7.65 -0.77
C PHE A 35 -16.44 -9.04 -1.38
N LYS A 36 -16.16 -9.17 -2.68
CA LYS A 36 -16.14 -10.46 -3.37
C LYS A 36 -14.72 -10.95 -3.53
N ILE A 37 -14.49 -12.23 -3.24
CA ILE A 37 -13.20 -12.86 -3.49
C ILE A 37 -13.23 -13.43 -4.91
N ILE A 38 -12.23 -13.06 -5.71
CA ILE A 38 -12.05 -13.52 -7.10
C ILE A 38 -10.70 -14.21 -7.19
N TYR A 39 -10.71 -15.49 -7.49
CA TYR A 39 -9.50 -16.27 -7.68
C TYR A 39 -9.03 -16.18 -9.13
N SER A 40 -7.77 -15.79 -9.34
CA SER A 40 -7.12 -15.84 -10.64
C SER A 40 -6.21 -17.06 -10.71
N HIS A 41 -6.38 -17.86 -11.77
CA HIS A 41 -5.52 -19.01 -12.06
C HIS A 41 -4.45 -18.67 -13.10
N ASN A 42 -4.50 -17.46 -13.66
CA ASN A 42 -3.59 -17.01 -14.69
C ASN A 42 -2.58 -16.05 -14.08
N THR A 43 -1.32 -16.48 -13.99
CA THR A 43 -0.22 -15.65 -13.52
C THR A 43 -0.01 -14.37 -14.35
N ASN A 44 -0.53 -14.33 -15.58
CA ASN A 44 -0.44 -13.17 -16.47
C ASN A 44 -1.51 -12.09 -16.17
N GLU A 45 -2.61 -12.43 -15.49
CA GLU A 45 -3.67 -11.46 -15.16
C GLU A 45 -3.33 -10.62 -13.92
N ILE A 46 -2.52 -11.20 -13.00
CA ILE A 46 -2.02 -10.52 -11.80
C ILE A 46 -0.53 -10.84 -11.66
N PRO A 47 0.32 -10.34 -12.56
CA PRO A 47 1.69 -10.84 -12.69
C PRO A 47 2.60 -10.55 -11.51
N ASN A 48 2.26 -9.59 -10.65
CA ASN A 48 3.17 -9.11 -9.60
C ASN A 48 2.54 -9.02 -8.21
N TYR A 49 1.30 -9.48 -8.02
CA TYR A 49 0.61 -9.37 -6.75
C TYR A 49 0.07 -10.71 -6.29
N SER A 50 0.28 -11.02 -5.02
CA SER A 50 -0.36 -12.16 -4.37
C SER A 50 -1.85 -11.93 -4.17
N MET A 51 -2.19 -10.71 -3.79
CA MET A 51 -3.55 -10.22 -3.59
C MET A 51 -3.64 -8.76 -4.03
N LYS A 52 -4.84 -8.32 -4.40
CA LYS A 52 -5.12 -6.93 -4.76
C LYS A 52 -6.59 -6.62 -4.60
N VAL A 53 -6.89 -5.45 -4.04
CA VAL A 53 -8.26 -4.95 -3.95
C VAL A 53 -8.58 -4.01 -5.12
N ASP A 54 -9.78 -4.17 -5.67
CA ASP A 54 -10.42 -3.22 -6.59
C ASP A 54 -11.62 -2.57 -5.90
N THR A 55 -11.45 -1.35 -5.46
CA THR A 55 -12.47 -0.57 -4.75
C THR A 55 -13.39 0.22 -5.68
N TYR A 56 -13.19 0.12 -7.01
CA TYR A 56 -14.01 0.84 -8.00
C TYR A 56 -15.35 0.18 -8.31
N LYS A 57 -15.51 -1.07 -7.88
CA LYS A 57 -16.76 -1.81 -8.04
C LYS A 57 -17.50 -1.89 -6.71
N ARG A 58 -18.79 -2.07 -6.76
CA ARG A 58 -19.64 -2.30 -5.59
C ARG A 58 -20.40 -3.62 -5.75
N PRO A 59 -20.25 -4.61 -4.87
CA PRO A 59 -19.23 -4.66 -3.81
C PRO A 59 -17.81 -4.68 -4.39
N SER A 60 -16.82 -4.26 -3.60
CA SER A 60 -15.40 -4.28 -3.97
C SER A 60 -14.94 -5.71 -4.27
N ASN A 61 -13.88 -5.85 -5.05
CA ASN A 61 -13.31 -7.17 -5.37
C ASN A 61 -11.94 -7.33 -4.70
N LEU A 62 -11.74 -8.44 -4.01
CA LEU A 62 -10.43 -8.91 -3.58
C LEU A 62 -9.97 -9.99 -4.56
N PHE A 63 -8.98 -9.69 -5.37
CA PHE A 63 -8.34 -10.64 -6.27
C PHE A 63 -7.27 -11.42 -5.52
N VAL A 64 -7.29 -12.74 -5.65
CA VAL A 64 -6.33 -13.65 -5.02
C VAL A 64 -5.68 -14.50 -6.11
N ASN A 65 -4.35 -14.42 -6.22
CA ASN A 65 -3.61 -15.24 -7.17
C ASN A 65 -3.41 -16.65 -6.60
N SER A 66 -3.93 -17.66 -7.30
CA SER A 66 -3.86 -19.06 -6.87
C SER A 66 -2.42 -19.61 -6.74
N GLY A 67 -1.44 -19.00 -7.40
CA GLY A 67 -0.03 -19.35 -7.27
C GLY A 67 0.49 -19.17 -5.85
N PHE A 68 0.06 -18.12 -5.17
CA PHE A 68 0.47 -17.83 -3.78
C PHE A 68 -0.23 -18.71 -2.73
N MET A 69 -1.33 -19.37 -3.09
CA MET A 69 -2.00 -20.33 -2.19
C MET A 69 -1.16 -21.58 -1.89
N ILE A 70 -0.05 -21.77 -2.59
CA ILE A 70 0.82 -22.95 -2.50
C ILE A 70 2.07 -22.64 -1.69
N ASP A 71 2.48 -21.39 -1.63
CA ASP A 71 3.68 -20.95 -0.92
C ASP A 71 3.40 -20.85 0.59
N ARG A 72 4.08 -21.70 1.38
CA ARG A 72 3.90 -21.72 2.84
C ARG A 72 4.65 -20.61 3.57
N ASP A 73 5.64 -20.01 2.93
CA ASP A 73 6.50 -18.97 3.52
C ASP A 73 5.94 -17.55 3.27
N PHE A 74 4.84 -17.46 2.50
CA PHE A 74 4.19 -16.20 2.21
C PHE A 74 3.38 -15.70 3.42
N ASP A 75 3.69 -14.49 3.89
CA ASP A 75 2.92 -13.83 4.94
C ASP A 75 1.61 -13.24 4.38
N TYR A 76 0.65 -14.14 4.15
CA TYR A 76 -0.67 -13.76 3.63
C TYR A 76 -1.44 -12.83 4.58
N LYS A 77 -1.22 -12.93 5.89
CA LYS A 77 -1.95 -12.12 6.87
C LYS A 77 -1.60 -10.65 6.76
N SER A 78 -0.31 -10.33 6.74
CA SER A 78 0.12 -8.94 6.60
C SER A 78 -0.34 -8.34 5.27
N THR A 79 -0.32 -9.13 4.20
CA THR A 79 -0.84 -8.72 2.89
C THR A 79 -2.36 -8.50 2.94
N LEU A 80 -3.13 -9.38 3.60
CA LEU A 80 -4.57 -9.16 3.78
C LEU A 80 -4.86 -7.90 4.58
N PHE A 81 -4.10 -7.60 5.63
CA PHE A 81 -4.26 -6.38 6.41
C PHE A 81 -4.01 -5.13 5.55
N HIS A 82 -3.01 -5.17 4.67
CA HIS A 82 -2.78 -4.11 3.67
C HIS A 82 -4.00 -3.93 2.75
N GLU A 83 -4.50 -5.00 2.15
CA GLU A 83 -5.64 -4.97 1.24
C GLU A 83 -6.96 -4.57 1.93
N PHE A 84 -7.19 -5.03 3.15
CA PHE A 84 -8.35 -4.64 3.95
C PHE A 84 -8.30 -3.16 4.34
N THR A 85 -7.12 -2.59 4.50
CA THR A 85 -6.98 -1.14 4.73
C THR A 85 -7.47 -0.35 3.52
N HIS A 86 -7.17 -0.77 2.29
CA HIS A 86 -7.73 -0.14 1.10
C HIS A 86 -9.27 -0.23 1.04
N LEU A 87 -9.86 -1.37 1.44
CA LEU A 87 -11.31 -1.52 1.55
C LEU A 87 -11.89 -0.55 2.57
N TRP A 88 -11.30 -0.52 3.76
CA TRP A 88 -11.75 0.33 4.85
C TRP A 88 -11.62 1.82 4.50
N ASP A 89 -10.49 2.25 3.96
CA ASP A 89 -10.26 3.63 3.49
C ASP A 89 -11.32 4.05 2.48
N SER A 90 -11.59 3.20 1.50
CA SER A 90 -12.55 3.47 0.44
C SER A 90 -13.96 3.76 0.98
N GLU A 91 -14.37 3.11 2.05
CA GLU A 91 -15.72 3.23 2.60
C GLU A 91 -15.81 4.28 3.72
N ASN A 92 -14.76 4.45 4.50
CA ASN A 92 -14.83 5.27 5.70
C ASN A 92 -14.19 6.65 5.51
N LEU A 93 -13.05 6.72 4.83
CA LEU A 93 -12.33 7.98 4.62
C LEU A 93 -12.66 8.65 3.28
N LEU A 94 -13.00 7.87 2.28
CA LEU A 94 -13.06 8.32 0.88
C LEU A 94 -14.47 8.22 0.28
N LYS A 95 -15.47 7.86 1.06
CA LYS A 95 -16.84 7.63 0.55
C LYS A 95 -17.43 8.85 -0.16
N ASP A 96 -17.15 10.05 0.37
CA ASP A 96 -17.70 11.32 -0.14
C ASP A 96 -16.86 11.92 -1.28
N ILE A 97 -15.75 11.30 -1.66
CA ILE A 97 -14.91 11.75 -2.76
C ILE A 97 -15.39 11.13 -4.07
N PRO A 98 -15.65 11.94 -5.13
CA PRO A 98 -16.05 11.44 -6.43
C PRO A 98 -15.05 10.38 -6.96
N LEU A 99 -15.56 9.33 -7.59
CA LEU A 99 -14.73 8.22 -8.08
C LEU A 99 -13.60 8.69 -9.01
N SER A 100 -13.88 9.70 -9.85
CA SER A 100 -12.89 10.32 -10.75
C SER A 100 -11.74 11.01 -10.03
N GLU A 101 -11.97 11.47 -8.81
CA GLU A 101 -10.96 12.12 -7.97
C GLU A 101 -10.25 11.14 -7.04
N LYS A 102 -10.94 10.07 -6.63
CA LYS A 102 -10.33 9.00 -5.83
C LYS A 102 -9.06 8.46 -6.48
N HIS A 103 -9.05 8.30 -7.80
CA HIS A 103 -7.89 7.83 -8.55
C HIS A 103 -6.67 8.76 -8.50
N LYS A 104 -6.89 10.07 -8.49
CA LYS A 104 -5.81 11.05 -8.63
C LYS A 104 -5.22 11.46 -7.30
N SER A 105 -6.10 11.69 -6.32
CA SER A 105 -5.70 12.30 -5.05
C SER A 105 -5.31 11.29 -3.98
N LEU A 106 -5.81 10.06 -4.06
CA LEU A 106 -5.86 9.15 -2.92
C LEU A 106 -4.86 8.01 -3.00
N PHE A 107 -4.33 7.77 -4.20
CA PHE A 107 -3.33 6.73 -4.41
C PHE A 107 -2.17 6.84 -3.40
N LEU A 108 -1.61 8.02 -3.21
CA LEU A 108 -0.52 8.20 -2.25
C LEU A 108 -0.96 7.91 -0.82
N PHE A 109 -2.12 8.43 -0.42
CA PHE A 109 -2.59 8.26 0.95
C PHE A 109 -2.94 6.81 1.27
N THR A 110 -3.69 6.13 0.40
CA THR A 110 -4.16 4.76 0.70
C THR A 110 -3.01 3.77 0.72
N GLU A 111 -2.03 3.88 -0.17
CA GLU A 111 -0.84 3.02 -0.15
C GLU A 111 0.03 3.28 1.10
N PHE A 112 0.20 4.55 1.49
CA PHE A 112 0.87 4.89 2.73
C PHE A 112 0.15 4.28 3.94
N HIS A 113 -1.18 4.49 4.04
CA HIS A 113 -1.98 4.02 5.18
C HIS A 113 -1.98 2.49 5.26
N ALA A 114 -2.18 1.81 4.14
CA ALA A 114 -2.13 0.36 4.08
C ALA A 114 -0.76 -0.19 4.50
N SER A 115 0.33 0.44 4.05
CA SER A 115 1.68 0.06 4.45
C SER A 115 1.97 0.33 5.94
N TYR A 116 1.45 1.43 6.48
CA TYR A 116 1.54 1.76 7.90
C TYR A 116 0.81 0.71 8.77
N VAL A 117 -0.43 0.36 8.42
CA VAL A 117 -1.22 -0.65 9.13
C VAL A 117 -0.55 -2.03 9.05
N GLN A 118 -0.08 -2.42 7.86
CA GLN A 118 0.68 -3.65 7.66
C GLN A 118 1.93 -3.70 8.54
N ALA A 119 2.68 -2.60 8.62
CA ALA A 119 3.90 -2.54 9.43
C ALA A 119 3.60 -2.66 10.93
N LEU A 120 2.55 -2.02 11.44
CA LEU A 120 2.11 -2.18 12.84
C LEU A 120 1.73 -3.62 13.13
N PHE A 121 1.00 -4.27 12.22
CA PHE A 121 0.66 -5.69 12.36
C PHE A 121 1.92 -6.58 12.41
N LEU A 122 2.87 -6.38 11.50
CA LEU A 122 4.15 -7.11 11.49
C LEU A 122 4.96 -6.89 12.76
N MET A 123 4.91 -5.70 13.35
CA MET A 123 5.56 -5.42 14.64
C MET A 123 4.80 -5.96 15.85
N GLU A 124 3.74 -6.72 15.63
CA GLU A 124 2.91 -7.33 16.67
C GLU A 124 2.22 -6.28 17.56
N ALA A 125 1.78 -5.16 17.00
CA ALA A 125 0.88 -4.25 17.70
C ALA A 125 -0.40 -4.98 18.09
N GLU A 126 -0.91 -4.71 19.29
CA GLU A 126 -2.15 -5.32 19.76
C GLU A 126 -3.36 -4.77 18.99
N THR A 127 -3.35 -3.47 18.74
CA THR A 127 -4.33 -2.75 17.91
C THR A 127 -3.66 -1.59 17.19
N LEU A 128 -4.37 -0.96 16.25
CA LEU A 128 -3.92 0.26 15.57
C LEU A 128 -3.56 1.39 16.56
N TYR A 129 -4.22 1.43 17.72
CA TYR A 129 -4.07 2.49 18.73
C TYR A 129 -3.23 2.05 19.94
N ASN A 130 -3.01 0.75 20.13
CA ASN A 130 -2.14 0.23 21.19
C ASN A 130 -0.82 -0.24 20.60
N THR A 131 0.12 0.68 20.56
CA THR A 131 1.47 0.50 20.00
C THR A 131 2.52 0.28 21.09
N GLN A 132 2.12 -0.17 22.28
CA GLN A 132 3.06 -0.51 23.34
C GLN A 132 3.80 -1.82 23.00
N MET A 133 5.10 -1.85 23.24
CA MET A 133 5.93 -3.05 23.07
C MET A 133 6.11 -3.54 21.60
N LEU A 134 6.12 -2.63 20.63
CA LEU A 134 6.34 -2.97 19.22
C LEU A 134 7.69 -3.67 18.99
N LYS A 135 7.68 -4.71 18.17
CA LYS A 135 8.86 -5.48 17.78
C LYS A 135 9.46 -4.93 16.48
N PHE A 136 10.12 -3.78 16.54
CA PHE A 136 10.63 -3.07 15.36
C PHE A 136 11.56 -3.94 14.48
N HIS A 137 12.31 -4.89 15.08
CA HIS A 137 13.20 -5.78 14.33
C HIS A 137 12.47 -6.60 13.26
N LYS A 138 11.15 -6.77 13.40
CA LYS A 138 10.31 -7.48 12.43
C LYS A 138 10.20 -6.75 11.08
N ILE A 139 10.35 -5.43 11.06
CA ILE A 139 10.26 -4.64 9.82
C ILE A 139 11.59 -4.01 9.40
N ALA A 140 12.65 -4.16 10.19
CA ALA A 140 13.94 -3.53 9.89
C ALA A 140 14.50 -3.95 8.51
N ASN A 141 14.44 -5.24 8.19
CA ASN A 141 14.87 -5.73 6.88
C ASN A 141 13.97 -5.22 5.75
N THR A 142 12.65 -5.17 5.99
CA THR A 142 11.68 -4.70 4.99
C THR A 142 11.87 -3.21 4.67
N ILE A 143 12.26 -2.39 5.66
CA ILE A 143 12.62 -0.99 5.42
C ILE A 143 13.84 -0.88 4.50
N ASN A 144 14.86 -1.73 4.70
CA ASN A 144 16.02 -1.75 3.82
C ASN A 144 15.66 -2.22 2.40
N GLU A 145 14.81 -3.23 2.28
CA GLU A 145 14.27 -3.70 0.99
C GLU A 145 13.50 -2.58 0.25
N ASP A 146 12.74 -1.75 0.97
CA ASP A 146 12.08 -0.58 0.37
C ASP A 146 13.07 0.45 -0.15
N VAL A 147 14.16 0.70 0.60
CA VAL A 147 15.24 1.61 0.17
C VAL A 147 15.86 1.11 -1.14
N ASP A 148 16.16 -0.18 -1.22
CA ASP A 148 16.73 -0.80 -2.42
C ASP A 148 15.72 -0.76 -3.59
N LEU A 149 14.44 -1.01 -3.32
CA LEU A 149 13.37 -0.92 -4.32
C LEU A 149 13.21 0.50 -4.87
N ILE A 150 13.29 1.53 -4.02
CA ILE A 150 13.25 2.93 -4.49
C ILE A 150 14.44 3.20 -5.42
N LYS A 151 15.66 2.81 -5.03
CA LYS A 151 16.86 2.98 -5.86
C LYS A 151 16.70 2.30 -7.21
N GLU A 152 16.27 1.06 -7.23
CA GLU A 152 16.00 0.29 -8.46
C GLU A 152 14.95 0.99 -9.36
N ASN A 153 13.85 1.47 -8.77
CA ASN A 153 12.80 2.16 -9.53
C ASN A 153 13.27 3.52 -10.07
N VAL A 154 14.12 4.24 -9.33
CA VAL A 154 14.76 5.47 -9.81
C VAL A 154 15.68 5.18 -10.99
N GLU A 155 16.49 4.12 -10.94
CA GLU A 155 17.33 3.69 -12.07
C GLU A 155 16.50 3.33 -13.29
N LYS A 156 15.43 2.55 -13.14
CA LYS A 156 14.50 2.21 -14.24
C LYS A 156 13.86 3.47 -14.84
N PHE A 157 13.45 4.42 -14.00
CA PHE A 157 12.91 5.69 -14.45
C PHE A 157 13.94 6.53 -15.20
N ASN A 158 15.21 6.53 -14.77
CA ASN A 158 16.28 7.23 -15.46
C ASN A 158 16.58 6.64 -16.85
N GLN A 159 16.39 5.34 -17.02
CA GLN A 159 16.52 4.64 -18.30
C GLN A 159 15.30 4.84 -19.21
N SER A 160 14.12 4.94 -18.63
CA SER A 160 12.87 5.12 -19.37
C SER A 160 11.87 5.94 -18.55
N LYS A 161 11.56 7.15 -19.01
CA LYS A 161 10.62 8.08 -18.36
C LYS A 161 9.16 7.66 -18.57
N SER A 162 8.87 6.36 -18.42
CA SER A 162 7.52 5.83 -18.61
C SER A 162 6.61 6.15 -17.42
N LEU A 163 5.31 6.20 -17.69
CA LEU A 163 4.30 6.37 -16.66
C LEU A 163 4.33 5.23 -15.62
N ASP A 164 4.65 4.01 -16.04
CA ASP A 164 4.70 2.86 -15.14
C ASP A 164 5.90 2.94 -14.20
N ASN A 165 7.08 3.36 -14.69
CA ASN A 165 8.24 3.59 -13.84
C ASN A 165 7.99 4.73 -12.85
N TYR A 166 7.34 5.81 -13.27
CA TYR A 166 6.91 6.89 -12.38
C TYR A 166 5.99 6.39 -11.27
N LYS A 167 4.94 5.62 -11.60
CA LYS A 167 4.04 5.04 -10.60
C LYS A 167 4.77 4.10 -9.64
N SER A 168 5.73 3.32 -10.15
CA SER A 168 6.53 2.40 -9.32
C SER A 168 7.36 3.16 -8.29
N ILE A 169 7.95 4.31 -8.65
CA ILE A 169 8.64 5.18 -7.69
C ILE A 169 7.67 5.64 -6.61
N LEU A 170 6.50 6.18 -6.98
CA LEU A 170 5.54 6.70 -6.01
C LEU A 170 5.09 5.61 -5.03
N ASN A 171 4.78 4.41 -5.52
CA ASN A 171 4.39 3.27 -4.68
C ASN A 171 5.49 2.90 -3.68
N SER A 172 6.73 2.78 -4.15
CA SER A 172 7.83 2.40 -3.27
C SER A 172 8.08 3.44 -2.17
N TYR A 173 7.91 4.74 -2.45
CA TYR A 173 7.94 5.77 -1.40
C TYR A 173 6.82 5.61 -0.37
N MET A 174 5.61 5.28 -0.81
CA MET A 174 4.48 5.13 0.12
C MET A 174 4.68 3.92 1.04
N TYR A 175 5.18 2.80 0.54
CA TYR A 175 5.56 1.65 1.36
C TYR A 175 6.63 2.01 2.37
N TYR A 176 7.68 2.64 1.92
CA TYR A 176 8.78 3.11 2.76
C TYR A 176 8.30 4.07 3.86
N PHE A 177 7.52 5.08 3.51
CA PHE A 177 7.02 6.06 4.47
C PHE A 177 6.07 5.45 5.49
N GLY A 178 5.17 4.56 5.09
CA GLY A 178 4.29 3.85 6.02
C GLY A 178 5.07 3.07 7.07
N ARG A 179 6.10 2.35 6.63
CA ARG A 179 6.96 1.56 7.52
C ARG A 179 7.84 2.41 8.43
N ILE A 180 8.43 3.50 7.91
CA ILE A 180 9.23 4.41 8.76
C ILE A 180 8.33 5.08 9.81
N VAL A 181 7.15 5.53 9.45
CA VAL A 181 6.24 6.17 10.41
C VAL A 181 5.83 5.18 11.49
N ALA A 182 5.49 3.94 11.13
CA ALA A 182 5.20 2.88 12.08
C ALA A 182 6.41 2.60 13.00
N ASN A 183 7.61 2.50 12.44
CA ASN A 183 8.83 2.30 13.20
C ASN A 183 9.11 3.46 14.17
N ASN A 184 8.90 4.71 13.74
CA ASN A 184 9.16 5.88 14.55
C ASN A 184 8.22 6.00 15.78
N ILE A 185 7.01 5.47 15.68
CA ILE A 185 6.08 5.35 16.81
C ILE A 185 6.64 4.42 17.89
N SER A 186 7.41 3.39 17.50
CA SER A 186 8.07 2.49 18.46
C SER A 186 9.23 3.11 19.22
N GLY A 187 9.58 4.38 18.96
CA GLY A 187 10.70 5.08 19.56
C GLY A 187 12.04 4.89 18.82
N ASN A 188 12.10 4.11 17.76
CA ASN A 188 13.29 3.91 16.93
C ASN A 188 13.27 4.89 15.76
N TYR A 189 13.79 6.08 15.95
CA TYR A 189 13.70 7.12 14.94
C TYR A 189 14.59 6.85 13.73
N ILE A 190 13.97 6.74 12.56
CA ILE A 190 14.63 6.70 11.24
C ILE A 190 14.19 7.93 10.46
N SER A 191 15.14 8.68 9.91
CA SER A 191 14.85 9.73 8.93
C SER A 191 14.79 9.14 7.54
N PRO A 192 13.87 9.58 6.66
CA PRO A 192 13.85 9.13 5.28
C PRO A 192 15.14 9.54 4.56
N GLU A 193 15.63 8.62 3.71
CA GLU A 193 16.78 8.87 2.84
C GLU A 193 16.41 9.79 1.68
N ASN A 194 17.42 10.48 1.13
CA ASN A 194 17.32 11.20 -0.13
C ASN A 194 17.85 10.30 -1.25
N PHE A 195 17.03 10.06 -2.28
CA PHE A 195 17.35 9.17 -3.39
C PHE A 195 17.84 9.90 -4.65
N ASN A 196 18.07 11.23 -4.53
CA ASN A 196 18.59 12.08 -5.61
C ASN A 196 17.77 11.99 -6.92
N ASN A 197 16.45 12.05 -6.79
CA ASN A 197 15.55 12.05 -7.93
C ASN A 197 14.62 13.28 -7.93
N PRO A 198 14.00 13.63 -9.07
CA PRO A 198 13.21 14.85 -9.20
C PRO A 198 12.00 14.96 -8.26
N PHE A 199 11.58 13.86 -7.65
CA PHE A 199 10.40 13.78 -6.79
C PHE A 199 10.71 13.93 -5.30
N ASP A 200 11.98 13.82 -4.91
CA ASP A 200 12.41 13.77 -3.49
C ASP A 200 11.90 14.93 -2.66
N GLU A 201 11.99 16.17 -3.16
CA GLU A 201 11.58 17.35 -2.41
C GLU A 201 10.09 17.30 -2.05
N SER A 202 9.23 17.00 -3.05
CA SER A 202 7.78 16.89 -2.85
C SER A 202 7.43 15.69 -1.95
N MET A 203 8.15 14.57 -2.09
CA MET A 203 7.93 13.38 -1.28
C MET A 203 8.36 13.61 0.17
N HIS A 204 9.48 14.25 0.42
CA HIS A 204 9.90 14.59 1.79
C HIS A 204 8.99 15.63 2.44
N PHE A 205 8.46 16.60 1.68
CA PHE A 205 7.43 17.50 2.19
C PHE A 205 6.19 16.71 2.63
N TYR A 206 5.72 15.78 1.79
CA TYR A 206 4.57 14.93 2.10
C TYR A 206 4.83 14.07 3.34
N TYR A 207 6.00 13.43 3.45
CA TYR A 207 6.38 12.65 4.62
C TYR A 207 6.31 13.46 5.93
N LYS A 208 6.80 14.70 5.92
CA LYS A 208 6.73 15.57 7.11
C LYS A 208 5.29 15.82 7.55
N ALA A 209 4.40 16.01 6.60
CA ALA A 209 2.97 16.18 6.88
C ALA A 209 2.33 14.90 7.42
N LEU A 210 2.63 13.74 6.83
CA LEU A 210 2.15 12.43 7.28
C LEU A 210 2.56 12.14 8.73
N LYS A 211 3.80 12.44 9.08
CA LYS A 211 4.31 12.24 10.44
C LYS A 211 3.55 13.04 11.50
N LEU A 212 3.05 14.21 11.14
CA LEU A 212 2.35 15.11 12.08
C LEU A 212 0.85 14.80 12.20
N ASN A 213 0.24 14.20 11.17
CA ASN A 213 -1.21 14.09 11.04
C ASN A 213 -1.60 12.78 10.36
N LEU A 214 -1.37 11.65 11.00
CA LEU A 214 -1.46 10.32 10.40
C LEU A 214 -2.76 10.02 9.67
N ILE A 215 -3.91 10.43 10.19
CA ILE A 215 -5.22 10.14 9.55
C ILE A 215 -6.16 11.30 9.82
N ASN A 216 -6.26 12.26 8.92
CA ASN A 216 -7.29 13.28 8.94
C ASN A 216 -7.58 13.82 7.53
N ASP A 217 -8.71 14.53 7.38
CA ASP A 217 -9.15 15.12 6.11
C ASP A 217 -8.10 16.06 5.46
N SER A 218 -7.26 16.70 6.28
CA SER A 218 -6.22 17.60 5.78
C SER A 218 -5.13 16.84 5.04
N ILE A 219 -4.75 15.65 5.53
CA ILE A 219 -3.77 14.79 4.87
C ILE A 219 -4.34 14.23 3.55
N ILE A 220 -5.60 13.84 3.53
CA ILE A 220 -6.25 13.36 2.31
C ILE A 220 -6.25 14.47 1.24
N LYS A 221 -6.60 15.70 1.61
CA LYS A 221 -6.56 16.85 0.70
C LYS A 221 -5.13 17.16 0.23
N LEU A 222 -4.17 17.16 1.16
CA LEU A 222 -2.77 17.39 0.84
C LEU A 222 -2.21 16.34 -0.12
N SER A 223 -2.62 15.08 0.04
CA SER A 223 -2.27 13.98 -0.86
C SER A 223 -2.60 14.30 -2.32
N GLY A 224 -3.79 14.88 -2.57
CA GLY A 224 -4.19 15.33 -3.89
C GLY A 224 -3.32 16.47 -4.44
N VAL A 225 -3.00 17.44 -3.61
CA VAL A 225 -2.13 18.56 -4.01
C VAL A 225 -0.72 18.06 -4.36
N VAL A 226 -0.13 17.24 -3.49
CA VAL A 226 1.21 16.66 -3.73
C VAL A 226 1.21 15.78 -4.99
N LYS A 227 0.18 14.96 -5.18
CA LYS A 227 0.06 14.13 -6.39
C LYS A 227 0.03 14.98 -7.66
N SER A 228 -0.71 16.08 -7.66
CA SER A 228 -0.76 17.01 -8.79
C SER A 228 0.60 17.64 -9.07
N GLN A 229 1.34 18.05 -8.05
CA GLN A 229 2.71 18.57 -8.20
C GLN A 229 3.67 17.52 -8.80
N LEU A 230 3.58 16.28 -8.30
CA LEU A 230 4.39 15.17 -8.81
C LEU A 230 4.08 14.85 -10.28
N ASP A 231 2.80 14.90 -10.65
CA ASP A 231 2.37 14.71 -12.04
C ASP A 231 2.90 15.83 -12.97
N GLU A 232 2.92 17.08 -12.52
CA GLU A 232 3.51 18.20 -13.26
C GLU A 232 5.03 18.01 -13.45
N ILE A 233 5.75 17.59 -12.41
CA ILE A 233 7.18 17.27 -12.51
C ILE A 233 7.40 16.16 -13.53
N PHE A 234 6.63 15.08 -13.46
CA PHE A 234 6.72 13.96 -14.40
C PHE A 234 6.48 14.41 -15.83
N VAL A 235 5.41 15.18 -16.10
CA VAL A 235 5.09 15.68 -17.44
C VAL A 235 6.24 16.53 -18.00
N LYS A 236 6.79 17.45 -17.20
CA LYS A 236 7.94 18.26 -17.63
C LYS A 236 9.13 17.41 -18.05
N ILE A 237 9.49 16.40 -17.25
CA ILE A 237 10.62 15.52 -17.56
C ILE A 237 10.35 14.70 -18.82
N ALA A 238 9.15 14.10 -18.93
CA ALA A 238 8.79 13.26 -20.07
C ALA A 238 8.68 14.05 -21.39
N THR A 239 8.35 15.35 -21.35
CA THR A 239 8.24 16.19 -22.54
C THR A 239 9.56 16.82 -22.97
N THR A 240 10.50 17.01 -22.07
CA THR A 240 11.83 17.61 -22.41
C THR A 240 12.68 16.68 -23.27
N GLU A 241 12.53 15.36 -23.13
CA GLU A 241 13.27 14.36 -23.93
C GLU A 241 12.71 14.15 -25.35
N VAL A 242 11.53 14.67 -25.67
CA VAL A 242 10.91 14.53 -27.01
C VAL A 242 11.37 15.67 -27.97
N GLY A 243 12.07 16.66 -27.44
CA GLY A 243 12.48 17.87 -28.16
C GLY A 243 13.97 17.90 -28.58
N GLU A 244 14.74 16.85 -28.31
CA GLU A 244 16.11 16.65 -28.81
C GLU A 244 16.13 15.51 -29.88
#